data_827235a7e703aa8ffcd18f6e66b892c6
#
_entry.id   827235a7e703aa8ffcd18f6e66b892c6
#
_cell.length_a   1.000
_cell.length_b   1.000
_cell.length_c   1.000
_cell.angle_alpha   90.00
_cell.angle_beta   90.00
_cell.angle_gamma   90.00
#
_symmetry.space_group_name_H-M   'P 1'
#
loop_
_entity.id
_entity.type
_entity.pdbx_description
1 polymer ?
#
loop_
_entity_poly.entity_id
_entity_poly.type
_entity_poly.pdbx_seq_one_letter_code
_entity_poly.pdbx_strand_id
1 'polypeptide(L)'
;MFKLRRKPNKNVGRNSRIQEENIFKLGDKFDITYGGKYSMDSDNCVSNSVFDGGLQIFLKENCWTIYIDCHEEIKQCYSVTIFLKGFWYHNIEYNLPVCERRRLLYDTTDKVASFYNDFDIKCYVDIKNNLILIGDPFTLIKPICFFDDTYAVVDNNKLKLLILQLDESIIETIKTNKLVIY
;
A
#
# COMPACT_ATOMS: atom_id res chain seq x y z
N MET A 1 24.78 -25.90 -61.78
CA MET A 1 23.59 -26.43 -61.13
C MET A 1 23.70 -26.19 -59.65
N PHE A 2 23.24 -25.04 -59.13
CA PHE A 2 23.40 -24.64 -57.73
C PHE A 2 22.11 -24.95 -56.97
N LYS A 3 22.18 -25.84 -55.99
CA LYS A 3 21.09 -26.17 -55.07
C LYS A 3 20.99 -25.10 -53.96
N LEU A 4 19.94 -24.33 -54.01
CA LEU A 4 19.55 -23.43 -52.89
C LEU A 4 19.09 -24.25 -51.70
N ARG A 5 19.86 -24.19 -50.61
CA ARG A 5 19.43 -24.70 -49.30
C ARG A 5 18.48 -23.71 -48.66
N ARG A 6 17.22 -24.13 -48.49
CA ARG A 6 16.26 -23.42 -47.66
C ARG A 6 16.70 -23.52 -46.20
N LYS A 7 16.85 -22.35 -45.55
CA LYS A 7 17.04 -22.27 -44.11
C LYS A 7 15.71 -22.60 -43.42
N PRO A 8 15.72 -23.39 -42.33
CA PRO A 8 14.49 -23.63 -41.59
C PRO A 8 14.09 -22.37 -40.82
N ASN A 9 12.85 -21.99 -40.97
CA ASN A 9 12.17 -20.91 -40.25
C ASN A 9 12.06 -21.31 -38.77
N LYS A 10 12.91 -20.78 -37.91
CA LYS A 10 12.75 -20.88 -36.45
C LYS A 10 11.67 -19.88 -36.05
N ASN A 11 10.43 -20.32 -36.10
CA ASN A 11 9.38 -19.72 -35.27
C ASN A 11 9.68 -20.05 -33.81
N VAL A 12 10.48 -19.21 -33.18
CA VAL A 12 10.58 -19.17 -31.74
C VAL A 12 9.27 -18.58 -31.27
N GLY A 13 8.36 -19.44 -30.85
CA GLY A 13 7.18 -19.03 -30.09
C GLY A 13 7.65 -18.21 -28.90
N ARG A 14 7.46 -16.92 -28.97
CA ARG A 14 7.46 -16.07 -27.79
C ARG A 14 6.26 -16.55 -26.95
N ASN A 15 6.55 -17.42 -26.00
CA ASN A 15 5.71 -17.56 -24.84
C ASN A 15 5.72 -16.18 -24.18
N SER A 16 4.70 -15.37 -24.48
CA SER A 16 4.32 -14.25 -23.66
C SER A 16 3.95 -14.87 -22.31
N ARG A 17 4.91 -14.91 -21.38
CA ARG A 17 4.56 -15.05 -19.96
C ARG A 17 3.59 -13.91 -19.70
N ILE A 18 2.33 -14.27 -19.52
CA ILE A 18 1.36 -13.38 -18.90
C ILE A 18 2.01 -13.05 -17.57
N GLN A 19 2.53 -11.83 -17.42
CA GLN A 19 2.95 -11.34 -16.11
C GLN A 19 1.65 -11.34 -15.31
N GLU A 20 1.59 -12.22 -14.32
CA GLU A 20 0.51 -12.17 -13.33
C GLU A 20 0.58 -10.78 -12.72
N GLU A 21 -0.46 -9.98 -12.97
CA GLU A 21 -0.53 -8.64 -12.45
C GLU A 21 -0.74 -8.74 -10.95
N ASN A 22 0.15 -8.11 -10.18
CA ASN A 22 -0.03 -7.94 -8.75
C ASN A 22 -1.27 -7.07 -8.51
N ILE A 23 -2.24 -7.58 -7.78
CA ILE A 23 -3.55 -6.92 -7.59
C ILE A 23 -3.98 -6.94 -6.12
N PHE A 24 -4.71 -5.89 -5.72
CA PHE A 24 -5.40 -5.85 -4.45
C PHE A 24 -6.85 -6.31 -4.61
N LYS A 25 -7.35 -7.03 -3.61
CA LYS A 25 -8.73 -7.52 -3.56
C LYS A 25 -9.33 -7.31 -2.18
N LEU A 26 -10.63 -7.05 -2.14
CA LEU A 26 -11.38 -7.07 -0.89
C LEU A 26 -11.79 -8.52 -0.59
N GLY A 27 -11.42 -8.99 0.61
CA GLY A 27 -11.87 -10.28 1.12
C GLY A 27 -13.19 -10.18 1.89
N ASP A 28 -13.46 -11.20 2.68
CA ASP A 28 -14.62 -11.31 3.55
C ASP A 28 -14.57 -10.30 4.73
N LYS A 29 -15.72 -10.15 5.38
CA LYS A 29 -15.82 -9.43 6.64
C LYS A 29 -15.14 -10.24 7.74
N PHE A 30 -14.50 -9.55 8.68
CA PHE A 30 -13.90 -10.20 9.84
C PHE A 30 -13.83 -9.23 11.02
N ASP A 31 -13.79 -9.79 12.23
CA ASP A 31 -13.50 -9.02 13.44
C ASP A 31 -11.99 -8.99 13.67
N ILE A 32 -11.44 -7.79 13.82
CA ILE A 32 -10.04 -7.61 14.13
C ILE A 32 -9.86 -7.89 15.61
N THR A 33 -9.18 -8.97 15.92
CA THR A 33 -8.81 -9.32 17.31
C THR A 33 -7.37 -8.95 17.64
N TYR A 34 -6.57 -8.60 16.64
CA TYR A 34 -5.17 -8.25 16.79
C TYR A 34 -4.91 -6.92 16.10
N GLY A 35 -4.69 -5.89 16.85
CA GLY A 35 -4.28 -4.58 16.38
C GLY A 35 -3.19 -4.03 17.26
N GLY A 36 -2.22 -3.39 16.65
CA GLY A 36 -1.24 -2.57 17.32
C GLY A 36 -1.52 -1.11 17.00
N LYS A 37 -1.39 -0.23 17.99
CA LYS A 37 -1.36 1.19 17.71
C LYS A 37 -0.14 1.53 16.89
N TYR A 38 -0.27 2.54 16.03
CA TYR A 38 0.89 3.10 15.37
C TYR A 38 1.87 3.66 16.39
N SER A 39 3.13 3.33 16.22
CA SER A 39 4.25 3.89 16.98
C SER A 39 5.29 4.46 16.02
N MET A 40 6.09 5.38 16.50
CA MET A 40 7.16 6.02 15.75
C MET A 40 8.48 5.77 16.43
N ASP A 41 9.48 5.35 15.67
CA ASP A 41 10.86 5.18 16.13
C ASP A 41 11.69 6.47 16.03
N SER A 42 12.97 6.38 16.42
CA SER A 42 13.91 7.51 16.36
C SER A 42 14.19 8.03 14.96
N ASP A 43 13.98 7.22 13.93
CA ASP A 43 14.18 7.59 12.52
C ASP A 43 12.92 8.16 11.87
N ASN A 44 11.86 8.40 12.66
CA ASN A 44 10.54 8.83 12.23
C ASN A 44 9.86 7.81 11.28
N CYS A 45 10.15 6.54 11.49
CA CYS A 45 9.44 5.45 10.87
C CYS A 45 8.21 5.12 11.71
N VAL A 46 7.05 5.19 11.09
CA VAL A 46 5.74 4.91 11.70
C VAL A 46 5.26 3.55 11.25
N SER A 47 4.95 2.69 12.19
CA SER A 47 4.46 1.33 11.92
C SER A 47 3.54 0.86 13.04
N ASN A 48 2.59 0.02 12.69
CA ASN A 48 1.77 -0.74 13.62
C ASN A 48 2.00 -2.26 13.51
N SER A 49 3.13 -2.65 12.94
CA SER A 49 3.47 -4.06 12.70
C SER A 49 3.68 -4.79 14.02
N VAL A 50 2.98 -5.92 14.18
CA VAL A 50 3.10 -6.84 15.33
C VAL A 50 3.85 -8.11 14.95
N PHE A 51 4.12 -8.33 13.65
CA PHE A 51 4.73 -9.53 13.12
C PHE A 51 6.06 -9.25 12.41
N ASP A 52 7.09 -9.98 12.81
CA ASP A 52 8.32 -10.11 12.03
C ASP A 52 8.15 -11.25 11.02
N GLY A 53 8.25 -10.91 9.76
CA GLY A 53 8.28 -11.87 8.67
C GLY A 53 6.97 -11.93 7.88
N GLY A 54 7.12 -11.80 6.58
CA GLY A 54 6.04 -11.79 5.61
C GLY A 54 6.48 -11.14 4.31
N LEU A 55 5.55 -10.99 3.42
CA LEU A 55 5.75 -10.28 2.18
C LEU A 55 5.64 -8.77 2.41
N GLN A 56 6.64 -8.01 2.01
CA GLN A 56 6.58 -6.54 1.98
C GLN A 56 6.17 -6.07 0.59
N ILE A 57 5.11 -5.29 0.51
CA ILE A 57 4.58 -4.73 -0.73
C ILE A 57 4.98 -3.26 -0.78
N PHE A 58 6.00 -2.95 -1.57
CA PHE A 58 6.42 -1.57 -1.83
C PHE A 58 5.48 -0.93 -2.84
N LEU A 59 4.95 0.24 -2.52
CA LEU A 59 3.94 0.90 -3.33
C LEU A 59 4.48 1.56 -4.60
N LYS A 60 5.80 1.62 -4.74
CA LYS A 60 6.46 2.05 -5.97
C LYS A 60 7.85 1.44 -6.05
N GLU A 61 8.27 1.05 -7.25
CA GLU A 61 9.64 0.64 -7.50
C GLU A 61 10.62 1.76 -7.12
N ASN A 62 11.70 1.38 -6.45
CA ASN A 62 12.71 2.31 -5.92
C ASN A 62 12.21 3.28 -4.83
N CYS A 63 11.03 3.09 -4.30
CA CYS A 63 10.52 3.83 -3.15
C CYS A 63 10.40 2.91 -1.93
N TRP A 64 11.41 2.95 -1.06
CA TRP A 64 11.50 2.10 0.14
C TRP A 64 10.89 2.75 1.38
N THR A 65 10.28 3.92 1.24
CA THR A 65 9.78 4.75 2.34
C THR A 65 8.34 4.47 2.72
N ILE A 66 7.66 3.63 1.97
CA ILE A 66 6.30 3.17 2.28
C ILE A 66 6.08 1.75 1.76
N TYR A 67 5.57 0.90 2.62
CA TYR A 67 5.20 -0.46 2.24
C TYR A 67 4.06 -1.00 3.11
N ILE A 68 3.39 -2.04 2.59
CA ILE A 68 2.36 -2.80 3.29
C ILE A 68 2.93 -4.17 3.63
N ASP A 69 2.77 -4.60 4.87
CA ASP A 69 3.09 -5.95 5.28
C ASP A 69 1.91 -6.88 4.97
N CYS A 70 2.22 -8.01 4.36
CA CYS A 70 1.25 -9.00 3.93
C CYS A 70 1.67 -10.40 4.40
N HIS A 71 0.72 -11.14 4.95
CA HIS A 71 0.97 -12.52 5.35
C HIS A 71 1.18 -13.40 4.10
N GLU A 72 2.33 -14.06 4.01
CA GLU A 72 2.75 -14.78 2.80
C GLU A 72 1.75 -15.87 2.38
N GLU A 73 1.28 -16.69 3.33
CA GLU A 73 0.44 -17.85 3.02
C GLU A 73 -1.00 -17.45 2.67
N ILE A 74 -1.63 -16.60 3.48
CA ILE A 74 -3.04 -16.22 3.32
C ILE A 74 -3.24 -14.96 2.51
N LYS A 75 -2.14 -14.31 2.09
CA LYS A 75 -2.16 -13.09 1.27
C LYS A 75 -2.92 -11.90 1.87
N GLN A 76 -3.10 -11.90 3.19
CA GLN A 76 -3.79 -10.83 3.90
C GLN A 76 -2.82 -9.72 4.31
N CYS A 77 -3.13 -8.49 3.93
CA CYS A 77 -2.45 -7.30 4.40
C CYS A 77 -2.84 -6.99 5.84
N TYR A 78 -1.88 -6.60 6.68
CA TYR A 78 -2.13 -6.38 8.11
C TYR A 78 -1.44 -5.15 8.69
N SER A 79 -0.57 -4.46 7.96
CA SER A 79 0.14 -3.31 8.47
C SER A 79 0.60 -2.39 7.35
N VAL A 80 0.81 -1.13 7.67
CA VAL A 80 1.48 -0.16 6.79
C VAL A 80 2.63 0.46 7.54
N THR A 81 3.77 0.56 6.89
CA THR A 81 4.94 1.27 7.39
C THR A 81 5.22 2.48 6.50
N ILE A 82 5.47 3.64 7.12
CA ILE A 82 5.81 4.87 6.42
C ILE A 82 6.95 5.60 7.14
N PHE A 83 7.94 6.06 6.38
CA PHE A 83 8.98 6.96 6.85
C PHE A 83 8.54 8.40 6.61
N LEU A 84 8.19 9.12 7.67
CA LEU A 84 7.53 10.44 7.57
C LEU A 84 8.33 11.45 6.76
N LYS A 85 9.65 11.47 6.91
CA LYS A 85 10.55 12.39 6.19
C LYS A 85 10.72 12.07 4.70
N GLY A 86 10.19 10.95 4.24
CA GLY A 86 10.23 10.55 2.84
C GLY A 86 9.25 11.32 1.94
N PHE A 87 8.35 12.13 2.54
CA PHE A 87 7.24 12.75 1.82
C PHE A 87 7.00 14.19 2.24
N TRP A 88 6.31 14.93 1.36
CA TRP A 88 5.62 16.17 1.66
C TRP A 88 4.12 15.90 1.78
N TYR A 89 3.47 16.54 2.74
CA TYR A 89 2.08 16.32 3.09
C TYR A 89 1.24 17.54 2.76
N HIS A 90 0.28 17.39 1.84
CA HIS A 90 -0.70 18.44 1.60
C HIS A 90 -1.73 18.46 2.72
N ASN A 91 -1.97 19.63 3.31
CA ASN A 91 -2.98 19.76 4.35
C ASN A 91 -4.38 19.69 3.74
N ILE A 92 -5.24 18.83 4.27
CA ILE A 92 -6.64 18.69 3.87
C ILE A 92 -7.54 18.48 5.10
N GLU A 93 -8.84 18.68 4.93
CA GLU A 93 -9.84 18.16 5.86
C GLU A 93 -10.48 16.92 5.25
N TYR A 94 -10.49 15.82 6.01
CA TYR A 94 -11.04 14.55 5.56
C TYR A 94 -11.97 13.95 6.61
N ASN A 95 -13.23 13.74 6.24
CA ASN A 95 -14.17 13.08 7.12
C ASN A 95 -14.13 11.58 6.88
N LEU A 96 -13.40 10.87 7.75
CA LEU A 96 -13.34 9.41 7.69
C LEU A 96 -14.74 8.84 8.00
N PRO A 97 -15.38 8.15 7.04
CA PRO A 97 -16.69 7.57 7.28
C PRO A 97 -16.58 6.36 8.20
N VAL A 98 -17.71 5.94 8.77
CA VAL A 98 -17.79 4.62 9.42
C VAL A 98 -17.50 3.56 8.37
N CYS A 99 -16.44 2.77 8.58
CA CYS A 99 -15.94 1.80 7.64
C CYS A 99 -16.33 0.39 8.05
N GLU A 100 -16.62 -0.44 7.06
CA GLU A 100 -16.79 -1.87 7.24
C GLU A 100 -15.42 -2.53 7.45
N ARG A 101 -15.34 -3.49 8.38
CA ARG A 101 -14.12 -4.31 8.56
C ARG A 101 -14.10 -5.43 7.53
N ARG A 102 -13.10 -5.42 6.68
CA ARG A 102 -12.89 -6.43 5.64
C ARG A 102 -11.43 -6.74 5.47
N ARG A 103 -11.12 -7.95 5.07
CA ARG A 103 -9.75 -8.33 4.70
C ARG A 103 -9.31 -7.57 3.46
N LEU A 104 -8.09 -7.06 3.48
CA LEU A 104 -7.39 -6.60 2.29
C LEU A 104 -6.43 -7.70 1.85
N LEU A 105 -6.60 -8.20 0.65
CA LEU A 105 -5.80 -9.27 0.08
C LEU A 105 -4.90 -8.72 -1.03
N TYR A 106 -3.71 -9.29 -1.14
CA TYR A 106 -2.78 -8.98 -2.22
C TYR A 106 -2.43 -10.25 -2.99
N ASP A 107 -2.91 -10.34 -4.22
CA ASP A 107 -2.70 -11.49 -5.09
C ASP A 107 -1.37 -11.32 -5.84
N THR A 108 -0.41 -12.16 -5.51
CA THR A 108 0.94 -12.16 -6.08
C THR A 108 1.58 -13.52 -5.94
N THR A 109 2.54 -13.81 -6.81
CA THR A 109 3.46 -14.96 -6.70
C THR A 109 4.76 -14.64 -5.97
N ASP A 110 4.99 -13.36 -5.66
CA ASP A 110 6.16 -12.90 -4.91
C ASP A 110 6.11 -13.42 -3.47
N LYS A 111 7.28 -13.67 -2.86
CA LYS A 111 7.38 -14.31 -1.53
C LYS A 111 7.93 -13.41 -0.44
N VAL A 112 8.90 -12.56 -0.77
CA VAL A 112 9.61 -11.75 0.22
C VAL A 112 9.34 -10.27 0.04
N ALA A 113 9.43 -9.79 -1.19
CA ALA A 113 9.19 -8.41 -1.54
C ALA A 113 8.46 -8.33 -2.89
N SER A 114 7.52 -7.42 -2.98
CA SER A 114 6.75 -7.15 -4.20
C SER A 114 6.73 -5.65 -4.47
N PHE A 115 6.67 -5.29 -5.74
CA PHE A 115 6.56 -3.90 -6.16
C PHE A 115 5.22 -3.68 -6.84
N TYR A 116 4.41 -2.78 -6.25
CA TYR A 116 3.12 -2.40 -6.79
C TYR A 116 3.24 -1.01 -7.41
N ASN A 117 3.38 -0.95 -8.76
CA ASN A 117 3.69 0.29 -9.46
C ASN A 117 2.47 1.10 -9.93
N ASP A 118 1.27 0.57 -9.74
CA ASP A 118 0.02 1.18 -10.21
C ASP A 118 -0.63 2.07 -9.12
N PHE A 119 0.20 2.79 -8.37
CA PHE A 119 -0.23 3.65 -7.28
C PHE A 119 0.41 5.03 -7.36
N ASP A 120 -0.41 6.07 -7.40
CA ASP A 120 0.08 7.46 -7.36
C ASP A 120 0.32 7.87 -5.90
N ILE A 121 1.59 7.90 -5.49
CA ILE A 121 1.98 8.27 -4.12
C ILE A 121 1.92 9.79 -3.98
N LYS A 122 0.77 10.28 -3.52
CA LYS A 122 0.61 11.63 -2.96
C LYS A 122 0.22 11.51 -1.51
N CYS A 123 0.87 12.27 -0.65
CA CYS A 123 0.61 12.25 0.78
C CYS A 123 -0.14 13.51 1.20
N TYR A 124 -1.14 13.27 2.03
CA TYR A 124 -1.96 14.32 2.64
C TYR A 124 -1.99 14.12 4.14
N VAL A 125 -2.22 15.18 4.87
CA VAL A 125 -2.42 15.15 6.31
C VAL A 125 -3.68 15.91 6.68
N ASP A 126 -4.52 15.28 7.49
CA ASP A 126 -5.57 15.97 8.21
C ASP A 126 -5.12 16.15 9.66
N ILE A 127 -4.64 17.34 9.96
CA ILE A 127 -4.10 17.67 11.28
C ILE A 127 -5.18 17.60 12.36
N LYS A 128 -6.41 17.97 12.03
CA LYS A 128 -7.53 18.03 12.96
C LYS A 128 -8.00 16.65 13.41
N ASN A 129 -7.99 15.70 12.47
CA ASN A 129 -8.49 14.34 12.71
C ASN A 129 -7.36 13.32 12.89
N ASN A 130 -6.10 13.77 12.90
CA ASN A 130 -4.89 12.95 13.04
C ASN A 130 -4.79 11.83 11.99
N LEU A 131 -5.04 12.19 10.73
CA LEU A 131 -4.98 11.25 9.62
C LEU A 131 -3.81 11.55 8.68
N ILE A 132 -3.14 10.49 8.21
CA ILE A 132 -2.34 10.52 6.99
C ILE A 132 -3.12 9.79 5.90
N LEU A 133 -3.21 10.43 4.73
CA LEU A 133 -3.83 9.84 3.55
C LEU A 133 -2.78 9.74 2.45
N ILE A 134 -2.74 8.58 1.79
CA ILE A 134 -1.77 8.29 0.74
C ILE A 134 -2.52 7.78 -0.48
N GLY A 135 -2.41 8.48 -1.59
CA GLY A 135 -3.15 8.19 -2.81
C GLY A 135 -4.19 9.25 -3.17
N ASP A 136 -5.38 8.82 -3.61
CA ASP A 136 -6.47 9.70 -4.04
C ASP A 136 -7.53 9.89 -2.94
N PRO A 137 -7.48 10.98 -2.15
CA PRO A 137 -8.45 11.24 -1.09
C PRO A 137 -9.83 11.70 -1.61
N PHE A 138 -9.95 12.00 -2.90
CA PHE A 138 -11.17 12.49 -3.52
C PHE A 138 -12.01 11.39 -4.15
N THR A 139 -11.57 10.13 -4.05
CA THR A 139 -12.37 8.99 -4.51
C THR A 139 -13.72 8.93 -3.81
N LEU A 140 -14.78 8.63 -4.56
CA LEU A 140 -16.13 8.48 -4.02
C LEU A 140 -16.39 7.10 -3.42
N ILE A 141 -15.44 6.18 -3.55
CA ILE A 141 -15.55 4.82 -3.03
C ILE A 141 -15.25 4.85 -1.54
N LYS A 142 -16.12 4.21 -0.77
CA LYS A 142 -15.99 4.14 0.68
C LYS A 142 -14.80 3.27 1.08
N PRO A 143 -13.93 3.72 2.00
CA PRO A 143 -12.84 2.90 2.51
C PRO A 143 -13.36 1.73 3.36
N ILE A 144 -12.55 0.69 3.43
CA ILE A 144 -12.69 -0.41 4.39
C ILE A 144 -11.64 -0.27 5.47
N CYS A 145 -11.93 -0.77 6.66
CA CYS A 145 -10.94 -0.97 7.72
C CYS A 145 -10.37 -2.38 7.60
N PHE A 146 -9.09 -2.53 7.26
CA PHE A 146 -8.49 -3.85 7.09
C PHE A 146 -7.52 -4.22 8.22
N PHE A 147 -7.14 -3.24 9.01
CA PHE A 147 -6.37 -3.40 10.24
C PHE A 147 -6.73 -2.24 11.18
N ASP A 148 -6.42 -2.34 12.48
CA ASP A 148 -6.73 -1.28 13.43
C ASP A 148 -6.11 0.05 12.97
N ASP A 149 -6.93 1.11 12.98
CA ASP A 149 -6.54 2.45 12.57
C ASP A 149 -5.96 2.54 11.13
N THR A 150 -6.23 1.52 10.31
CA THR A 150 -5.71 1.43 8.94
C THR A 150 -6.83 1.09 7.95
N TYR A 151 -6.96 1.94 6.94
CA TYR A 151 -8.06 1.86 5.99
C TYR A 151 -7.53 1.89 4.56
N ALA A 152 -8.28 1.29 3.66
CA ALA A 152 -7.97 1.27 2.24
C ALA A 152 -9.20 1.45 1.36
N VAL A 153 -9.00 2.06 0.20
CA VAL A 153 -9.94 2.03 -0.92
C VAL A 153 -9.34 1.20 -2.04
N VAL A 154 -10.10 0.20 -2.48
CA VAL A 154 -9.76 -0.62 -3.64
C VAL A 154 -10.88 -0.50 -4.67
N ASP A 155 -10.50 -0.21 -5.90
CA ASP A 155 -11.40 -0.11 -7.04
C ASP A 155 -10.84 -0.88 -8.22
N ASN A 156 -11.63 -1.79 -8.79
CA ASN A 156 -11.21 -2.63 -9.92
C ASN A 156 -9.86 -3.33 -9.69
N ASN A 157 -9.69 -3.93 -8.51
CA ASN A 157 -8.46 -4.61 -8.08
C ASN A 157 -7.22 -3.69 -7.97
N LYS A 158 -7.43 -2.40 -7.87
CA LYS A 158 -6.37 -1.40 -7.70
C LYS A 158 -6.53 -0.67 -6.39
N LEU A 159 -5.42 -0.56 -5.66
CA LEU A 159 -5.35 0.29 -4.49
C LEU A 159 -5.45 1.77 -4.93
N LYS A 160 -6.36 2.52 -4.34
CA LYS A 160 -6.57 3.95 -4.64
C LYS A 160 -6.16 4.85 -3.50
N LEU A 161 -6.37 4.42 -2.28
CA LEU A 161 -6.13 5.23 -1.10
C LEU A 161 -5.77 4.34 0.09
N LEU A 162 -4.79 4.75 0.86
CA LEU A 162 -4.52 4.27 2.21
C LEU A 162 -4.76 5.41 3.20
N ILE A 163 -5.32 5.10 4.35
CA ILE A 163 -5.55 6.05 5.43
C ILE A 163 -5.01 5.45 6.72
N LEU A 164 -4.18 6.23 7.41
CA LEU A 164 -3.63 5.88 8.71
C LEU A 164 -4.17 6.86 9.74
N GLN A 165 -4.82 6.36 10.78
CA GLN A 165 -5.22 7.15 11.93
C GLN A 165 -4.13 7.05 13.00
N LEU A 166 -3.57 8.17 13.38
CA LEU A 166 -2.35 8.24 14.17
C LEU A 166 -2.56 8.99 15.48
N ASP A 167 -1.64 8.83 16.41
CA ASP A 167 -1.61 9.65 17.60
C ASP A 167 -1.19 11.10 17.26
N GLU A 168 -1.69 12.06 18.00
CA GLU A 168 -1.39 13.49 17.83
C GLU A 168 0.12 13.77 17.84
N SER A 169 0.89 13.07 18.66
CA SER A 169 2.35 13.20 18.74
C SER A 169 3.07 12.92 17.42
N ILE A 170 2.54 11.99 16.62
CA ILE A 170 3.09 11.65 15.30
C ILE A 170 2.78 12.78 14.32
N ILE A 171 1.57 13.30 14.34
CA ILE A 171 1.16 14.44 13.50
C ILE A 171 1.96 15.70 13.85
N GLU A 172 2.20 15.96 15.13
CA GLU A 172 3.06 17.05 15.57
C GLU A 172 4.50 16.92 15.03
N THR A 173 5.01 15.72 14.88
CA THR A 173 6.31 15.47 14.25
C THR A 173 6.35 15.92 12.80
N ILE A 174 5.29 15.68 12.03
CA ILE A 174 5.17 16.14 10.63
C ILE A 174 5.20 17.69 10.58
N LYS A 175 4.47 18.35 11.48
CA LYS A 175 4.43 19.82 11.58
C LYS A 175 5.78 20.39 11.99
N THR A 176 6.39 19.84 13.04
CA THR A 176 7.68 20.31 13.59
C THR A 176 8.81 20.17 12.57
N ASN A 177 8.80 19.11 11.75
CA ASN A 177 9.76 18.93 10.67
C ASN A 177 9.41 19.75 9.41
N LYS A 178 8.37 20.59 9.46
CA LYS A 178 7.93 21.45 8.34
C LYS A 178 7.64 20.68 7.05
N LEU A 179 7.06 19.50 7.18
CA LEU A 179 6.72 18.63 6.05
C LEU A 179 5.32 18.93 5.47
N VAL A 180 4.55 19.86 6.07
CA VAL A 180 3.20 20.22 5.63
C VAL A 180 3.26 21.33 4.59
N ILE A 181 2.53 21.14 3.50
CA ILE A 181 2.23 22.14 2.47
C ILE A 181 0.80 22.62 2.68
N TYR A 182 0.63 23.91 2.95
CA TYR A 182 -0.66 24.57 3.18
C TYR A 182 -1.24 25.13 1.89
#